data_ffee723643feed94fe96fffb497af40e
#
_entry.id   ffee723643feed94fe96fffb497af40e
#
_cell.length_a   1.000
_cell.length_b   1.000
_cell.length_c   1.000
_cell.angle_alpha   90.00
_cell.angle_beta   90.00
_cell.angle_gamma   90.00
#
_symmetry.space_group_name_H-M   'P 1'
#
loop_
_entity.id
_entity.type
_entity.pdbx_description
1 polymer ?
#
loop_
_entity_poly.entity_id
_entity_poly.type
_entity_poly.pdbx_seq_one_letter_code
_entity_poly.pdbx_strand_id
1 'polypeptide(L)'
;MPLPWVARFPDTYWGPLPPGLIAVNLHRPQGATVTSIADQEGMVRRLESGILNLELLRGRAPRGCSALACLVWCLFSGVPSARGQQATLDALVEREMPSLLSTYRSLHAAPELSHHEEKTSAFVAGELRALGYTVTEHVGKYAGHPEWSGYGVVGVLSNGQGPTVYVRTELDALPVEEMTGLPYASKVRTKDDAGREVSVMHACGHDIHITSLLGTAKMLAEMKEQWHGTLVMLAQPAEEAISGAKAMLDDGLYTRFPKPDFVIALHDTPALEAGKVGITPGYAMASSTSVEITLRGIGGHGSAPQVAKDPILEAAEFVLAIQTIVSREDSPFDPAVVTVGSIHGGTRPNIIPDEVRLQLTIRTYKEEVRQHILEALRRMAQGIAAAHGIPPSLSPIVTADESDHSPALYNDPQLTARLGQVFKTVLGPDHVVELPPVMASEDFCRFALEDRQIPICQFSLGAVDPEKLRESRRSGVPVPGLHSSLWAPVPEPTLRTGVKSMTSAVLDLMKK
;
A
#
# COMPACT_ATOMS: atom_id res chain seq x y z
N MET A 1 42.32 19.43 11.27
CA MET A 1 42.84 18.06 11.28
C MET A 1 41.64 17.15 11.25
N PRO A 2 41.40 16.41 10.16
CA PRO A 2 40.27 15.50 10.07
C PRO A 2 40.65 14.13 10.62
N LEU A 3 39.76 13.53 11.42
CA LEU A 3 39.89 12.16 11.89
C LEU A 3 39.34 11.20 10.82
N PRO A 4 40.10 10.15 10.44
CA PRO A 4 39.63 9.12 9.51
C PRO A 4 39.25 7.87 10.27
N TRP A 5 37.96 7.52 10.34
CA TRP A 5 37.50 6.15 10.56
C TRP A 5 36.26 5.89 9.71
N VAL A 6 36.51 5.63 8.44
CA VAL A 6 35.54 4.88 7.61
C VAL A 6 36.07 3.46 7.56
N ALA A 7 35.45 2.56 8.30
CA ALA A 7 35.68 1.15 8.17
C ALA A 7 35.16 0.70 6.80
N ARG A 8 36.07 0.41 5.87
CA ARG A 8 35.76 -0.33 4.66
C ARG A 8 35.53 -1.78 5.05
N PHE A 9 34.30 -2.26 4.88
CA PHE A 9 34.04 -3.70 4.80
C PHE A 9 34.54 -4.20 3.45
N PRO A 10 35.24 -5.34 3.39
CA PRO A 10 35.72 -5.88 2.12
C PRO A 10 34.55 -6.45 1.30
N ASP A 11 34.59 -6.15 0.00
CA ASP A 11 33.71 -6.69 -1.05
C ASP A 11 34.01 -8.20 -1.27
N THR A 12 33.48 -9.05 -0.42
CA THR A 12 33.52 -10.50 -0.68
C THR A 12 32.35 -11.21 -0.01
N TYR A 13 31.15 -11.11 -0.57
CA TYR A 13 30.06 -12.08 -0.31
C TYR A 13 28.92 -11.99 -1.33
N TRP A 14 29.21 -11.99 -2.61
CA TRP A 14 28.27 -12.41 -3.66
C TRP A 14 29.07 -12.78 -4.91
N GLY A 15 29.81 -13.89 -4.83
CA GLY A 15 30.34 -14.57 -6.00
C GLY A 15 29.26 -15.49 -6.57
N PRO A 16 29.22 -15.70 -7.91
CA PRO A 16 28.31 -16.68 -8.51
C PRO A 16 28.66 -18.08 -8.01
N LEU A 17 27.64 -18.84 -7.63
CA LEU A 17 27.75 -20.24 -7.28
C LEU A 17 28.38 -21.03 -8.46
N PRO A 18 29.32 -21.93 -8.22
CA PRO A 18 29.91 -22.76 -9.27
C PRO A 18 28.84 -23.71 -9.84
N PRO A 19 28.86 -24.00 -11.16
CA PRO A 19 27.98 -24.96 -11.78
C PRO A 19 28.41 -26.38 -11.45
N GLY A 20 27.55 -27.16 -10.83
CA GLY A 20 27.71 -28.59 -10.67
C GLY A 20 27.58 -29.06 -9.22
N LEU A 21 26.37 -29.44 -8.85
CA LEU A 21 26.07 -30.56 -7.93
C LEU A 21 24.55 -30.66 -7.71
N ILE A 22 23.84 -31.27 -8.66
CA ILE A 22 22.64 -32.04 -8.39
C ILE A 22 22.69 -33.29 -9.26
N ALA A 23 23.26 -34.36 -8.71
CA ALA A 23 23.14 -35.69 -9.26
C ALA A 23 21.80 -36.27 -8.72
N VAL A 24 20.73 -36.15 -9.49
CA VAL A 24 19.55 -36.98 -9.31
C VAL A 24 19.71 -38.21 -10.20
N ASN A 25 19.95 -39.35 -9.58
CA ASN A 25 19.97 -40.66 -10.21
C ASN A 25 18.58 -41.02 -10.72
N LEU A 26 18.31 -40.84 -12.02
CA LEU A 26 17.18 -41.43 -12.68
C LEU A 26 17.68 -42.60 -13.57
N HIS A 27 17.29 -43.78 -13.20
CA HIS A 27 17.45 -45.02 -14.02
C HIS A 27 16.92 -44.76 -15.43
N ARG A 28 17.78 -44.95 -16.44
CA ARG A 28 17.42 -45.03 -17.85
C ARG A 28 17.16 -46.50 -18.21
N PRO A 29 16.08 -46.81 -18.89
CA PRO A 29 16.01 -48.03 -19.71
C PRO A 29 16.74 -47.79 -21.01
N GLN A 30 17.52 -48.80 -21.42
CA GLN A 30 18.28 -48.83 -22.65
C GLN A 30 17.40 -48.91 -23.89
N GLY A 31 17.73 -48.14 -24.92
CA GLY A 31 17.34 -48.38 -26.29
C GLY A 31 16.44 -47.31 -26.92
N ALA A 32 16.99 -46.19 -27.37
CA ALA A 32 16.50 -45.43 -28.52
C ALA A 32 17.60 -44.53 -29.06
N THR A 33 17.95 -44.75 -30.29
CA THR A 33 18.96 -44.02 -31.10
C THR A 33 18.50 -42.60 -31.41
N VAL A 34 19.42 -41.65 -31.28
CA VAL A 34 19.25 -40.26 -31.67
C VAL A 34 19.24 -40.14 -33.20
N THR A 35 18.20 -39.68 -33.80
CA THR A 35 18.17 -39.11 -35.14
C THR A 35 17.95 -37.60 -35.09
N SER A 36 18.62 -36.94 -35.99
CA SER A 36 18.99 -35.52 -36.06
C SER A 36 17.84 -34.50 -36.03
N ILE A 37 18.21 -33.31 -35.59
CA ILE A 37 17.50 -32.04 -35.59
C ILE A 37 17.19 -31.60 -37.06
N ALA A 38 16.19 -32.15 -37.68
CA ALA A 38 15.74 -31.74 -39.03
C ALA A 38 14.23 -31.84 -39.28
N ASP A 39 13.42 -32.18 -38.28
CA ASP A 39 11.99 -32.46 -38.48
C ASP A 39 11.00 -31.53 -37.73
N GLN A 40 11.42 -30.34 -37.33
CA GLN A 40 10.48 -29.37 -36.76
C GLN A 40 9.97 -28.26 -37.68
N GLU A 41 10.47 -28.15 -38.90
CA GLU A 41 9.92 -27.22 -39.91
C GLU A 41 8.78 -27.79 -40.77
N GLY A 42 8.49 -29.09 -40.68
CA GLY A 42 7.45 -29.77 -41.49
C GLY A 42 6.01 -29.68 -40.95
N MET A 43 5.81 -29.23 -39.70
CA MET A 43 4.47 -29.28 -39.08
C MET A 43 3.72 -27.94 -39.07
N VAL A 44 4.37 -26.84 -39.44
CA VAL A 44 3.72 -25.51 -39.51
C VAL A 44 3.14 -25.20 -40.90
N ARG A 45 3.47 -25.96 -41.94
CA ARG A 45 2.98 -25.73 -43.32
C ARG A 45 1.75 -26.51 -43.73
N ARG A 46 1.02 -27.18 -42.80
CA ARG A 46 -0.20 -27.93 -43.12
C ARG A 46 -1.51 -27.33 -42.62
N LEU A 47 -1.50 -26.10 -42.14
CA LEU A 47 -2.72 -25.39 -41.69
C LEU A 47 -3.12 -24.18 -42.56
N GLU A 48 -2.39 -23.90 -43.64
CA GLU A 48 -2.71 -22.81 -44.58
C GLU A 48 -3.34 -23.19 -45.90
N SER A 49 -3.72 -24.45 -46.12
CA SER A 49 -4.35 -24.89 -47.40
C SER A 49 -5.71 -25.53 -47.22
N GLY A 50 -6.57 -24.94 -46.41
CA GLY A 50 -7.98 -25.31 -46.23
C GLY A 50 -8.94 -24.25 -46.80
N ILE A 51 -8.70 -23.76 -48.02
CA ILE A 51 -9.73 -23.01 -48.77
C ILE A 51 -10.72 -24.00 -49.33
N LEU A 52 -11.88 -24.08 -48.66
CA LEU A 52 -13.01 -24.83 -49.22
C LEU A 52 -13.54 -24.13 -50.47
N ASN A 53 -13.40 -24.79 -51.62
CA ASN A 53 -14.09 -24.45 -52.83
C ASN A 53 -15.61 -24.57 -52.63
N LEU A 54 -16.31 -23.46 -52.65
CA LEU A 54 -17.77 -23.39 -52.75
C LEU A 54 -18.15 -22.85 -54.13
N GLU A 55 -17.97 -23.65 -55.17
CA GLU A 55 -18.64 -23.46 -56.47
C GLU A 55 -19.60 -24.63 -56.73
N LEU A 56 -20.75 -24.25 -57.28
CA LEU A 56 -21.83 -25.09 -57.79
C LEU A 56 -22.95 -25.48 -56.83
N LEU A 57 -23.89 -24.54 -56.67
CA LEU A 57 -25.33 -24.84 -56.79
C LEU A 57 -26.07 -23.57 -57.26
N ARG A 58 -26.10 -23.37 -58.61
CA ARG A 58 -27.08 -22.51 -59.24
C ARG A 58 -28.41 -23.27 -59.31
N GLY A 59 -29.29 -23.01 -58.36
CA GLY A 59 -30.67 -23.48 -58.35
C GLY A 59 -31.61 -22.29 -58.07
N ARG A 60 -32.51 -22.03 -58.99
CA ARG A 60 -33.60 -21.05 -59.09
C ARG A 60 -34.16 -20.57 -57.73
N ALA A 61 -34.17 -19.23 -57.54
CA ALA A 61 -34.85 -18.54 -56.48
C ALA A 61 -36.38 -18.53 -56.63
N PRO A 62 -37.17 -18.74 -55.57
CA PRO A 62 -38.55 -18.25 -55.48
C PRO A 62 -38.54 -16.82 -54.87
N ARG A 63 -39.32 -15.96 -55.51
CA ARG A 63 -39.61 -14.61 -55.02
C ARG A 63 -40.40 -14.68 -53.71
N GLY A 64 -39.85 -14.06 -52.65
CA GLY A 64 -40.60 -13.79 -51.45
C GLY A 64 -39.83 -14.13 -50.17
N CYS A 65 -39.02 -13.20 -49.67
CA CYS A 65 -38.63 -13.02 -48.26
C CYS A 65 -37.67 -11.83 -48.13
N SER A 66 -38.22 -10.63 -48.23
CA SER A 66 -37.46 -9.38 -47.94
C SER A 66 -37.71 -8.85 -46.54
N ALA A 67 -37.98 -9.69 -45.55
CA ALA A 67 -38.24 -9.24 -44.18
C ALA A 67 -37.36 -9.90 -43.12
N LEU A 68 -36.55 -10.93 -43.45
CA LEU A 68 -35.71 -11.62 -42.43
C LEU A 68 -34.25 -11.15 -42.41
N ALA A 69 -33.78 -10.45 -43.43
CA ALA A 69 -32.38 -9.97 -43.47
C ALA A 69 -32.15 -8.70 -42.66
N CYS A 70 -33.19 -7.91 -42.34
CA CYS A 70 -33.08 -6.70 -41.52
C CYS A 70 -33.16 -6.98 -39.99
N LEU A 71 -33.65 -8.13 -39.58
CA LEU A 71 -33.76 -8.46 -38.14
C LEU A 71 -32.48 -9.04 -37.51
N VAL A 72 -31.58 -9.60 -38.35
CA VAL A 72 -30.30 -10.15 -37.85
C VAL A 72 -29.23 -9.04 -37.72
N TRP A 73 -29.38 -7.90 -38.39
CA TRP A 73 -28.44 -6.77 -38.29
C TRP A 73 -28.68 -5.87 -37.05
N CYS A 74 -29.87 -5.94 -36.42
CA CYS A 74 -30.19 -5.17 -35.20
C CYS A 74 -29.85 -5.90 -33.89
N LEU A 75 -29.39 -7.16 -33.93
CA LEU A 75 -29.00 -7.93 -32.73
C LEU A 75 -27.48 -7.92 -32.45
N PHE A 76 -26.68 -7.25 -33.29
CA PHE A 76 -25.23 -7.11 -33.08
C PHE A 76 -24.80 -5.68 -32.74
N SER A 77 -25.71 -4.79 -32.37
CA SER A 77 -25.39 -3.43 -31.94
C SER A 77 -25.44 -3.36 -30.43
N GLY A 78 -24.28 -3.47 -29.77
CA GLY A 78 -24.23 -2.86 -28.47
C GLY A 78 -23.34 -3.37 -27.36
N VAL A 79 -22.36 -4.25 -27.57
CA VAL A 79 -21.28 -4.41 -26.58
C VAL A 79 -19.98 -3.96 -27.26
N PRO A 80 -19.40 -2.82 -26.86
CA PRO A 80 -18.10 -2.41 -27.37
C PRO A 80 -17.10 -3.53 -27.06
N SER A 81 -16.30 -3.92 -28.06
CA SER A 81 -15.22 -4.88 -27.83
C SER A 81 -14.28 -4.33 -26.77
N ALA A 82 -13.62 -5.21 -25.98
CA ALA A 82 -12.65 -4.78 -24.95
C ALA A 82 -11.60 -3.79 -25.51
N ARG A 83 -11.22 -3.91 -26.80
CA ARG A 83 -10.35 -2.96 -27.50
C ARG A 83 -11.00 -1.59 -27.70
N GLY A 84 -12.29 -1.53 -28.00
CA GLY A 84 -13.02 -0.26 -28.14
C GLY A 84 -13.18 0.46 -26.81
N GLN A 85 -13.37 -0.27 -25.73
CA GLN A 85 -13.44 0.24 -24.36
C GLN A 85 -12.12 0.87 -23.93
N GLN A 86 -11.01 0.18 -24.15
CA GLN A 86 -9.68 0.67 -23.83
C GLN A 86 -9.28 1.90 -24.64
N ALA A 87 -9.53 1.91 -25.94
CA ALA A 87 -9.26 3.06 -26.79
C ALA A 87 -10.04 4.32 -26.34
N THR A 88 -11.26 4.13 -25.83
CA THR A 88 -12.06 5.22 -25.25
C THR A 88 -11.44 5.73 -23.97
N LEU A 89 -11.05 4.84 -23.04
CA LEU A 89 -10.41 5.23 -21.76
C LEU A 89 -9.09 5.96 -22.01
N ASP A 90 -8.25 5.47 -22.92
CA ASP A 90 -6.98 6.10 -23.26
C ASP A 90 -7.19 7.54 -23.77
N ALA A 91 -8.15 7.75 -24.65
CA ALA A 91 -8.47 9.09 -25.18
C ALA A 91 -9.02 10.02 -24.09
N LEU A 92 -9.83 9.50 -23.16
CA LEU A 92 -10.37 10.29 -22.06
C LEU A 92 -9.25 10.71 -21.09
N VAL A 93 -8.37 9.79 -20.70
CA VAL A 93 -7.24 10.08 -19.81
C VAL A 93 -6.29 11.10 -20.43
N GLU A 94 -5.94 10.96 -21.72
CA GLU A 94 -5.08 11.94 -22.41
C GLU A 94 -5.73 13.33 -22.45
N ARG A 95 -7.03 13.41 -22.71
CA ARG A 95 -7.78 14.68 -22.70
C ARG A 95 -7.72 15.36 -21.33
N GLU A 96 -7.81 14.59 -20.25
CA GLU A 96 -7.84 15.12 -18.88
C GLU A 96 -6.47 15.35 -18.27
N MET A 97 -5.40 14.85 -18.85
CA MET A 97 -4.05 14.93 -18.29
C MET A 97 -3.60 16.35 -17.91
N PRO A 98 -3.86 17.40 -18.70
CA PRO A 98 -3.50 18.77 -18.29
C PRO A 98 -4.21 19.22 -17.00
N SER A 99 -5.49 18.86 -16.82
CA SER A 99 -6.27 19.14 -15.61
C SER A 99 -5.74 18.36 -14.40
N LEU A 100 -5.46 17.07 -14.58
CA LEU A 100 -4.91 16.21 -13.53
C LEU A 100 -3.55 16.72 -13.05
N LEU A 101 -2.67 17.12 -13.96
CA LEU A 101 -1.38 17.71 -13.59
C LEU A 101 -1.53 19.05 -12.84
N SER A 102 -2.53 19.85 -13.19
CA SER A 102 -2.83 21.09 -12.46
C SER A 102 -3.33 20.79 -11.04
N THR A 103 -4.25 19.84 -10.90
CA THR A 103 -4.77 19.39 -9.61
C THR A 103 -3.65 18.87 -8.72
N TYR A 104 -2.82 17.95 -9.22
CA TYR A 104 -1.66 17.43 -8.51
C TYR A 104 -0.75 18.54 -7.98
N ARG A 105 -0.36 19.48 -8.84
CA ARG A 105 0.53 20.60 -8.43
C ARG A 105 -0.11 21.49 -7.37
N SER A 106 -1.42 21.69 -7.44
CA SER A 106 -2.14 22.49 -6.45
C SER A 106 -2.20 21.82 -5.09
N LEU A 107 -2.45 20.52 -5.06
CA LEU A 107 -2.44 19.71 -3.83
C LEU A 107 -1.02 19.67 -3.24
N HIS A 108 -0.02 19.37 -4.06
CA HIS A 108 1.39 19.32 -3.65
C HIS A 108 1.87 20.62 -3.00
N ALA A 109 1.42 21.77 -3.53
CA ALA A 109 1.78 23.08 -3.01
C ALA A 109 1.04 23.48 -1.73
N ALA A 110 -0.05 22.79 -1.37
CA ALA A 110 -0.93 23.14 -0.26
C ALA A 110 -1.29 21.93 0.63
N PRO A 111 -0.31 21.14 1.11
CA PRO A 111 -0.56 19.96 1.93
C PRO A 111 -1.08 20.32 3.31
N GLU A 112 -1.89 19.43 3.90
CA GLU A 112 -2.42 19.54 5.26
C GLU A 112 -2.06 18.30 6.08
N LEU A 113 -1.77 18.47 7.37
CA LEU A 113 -1.43 17.36 8.28
C LEU A 113 -2.65 16.49 8.58
N SER A 114 -2.40 15.29 9.09
CA SER A 114 -3.42 14.43 9.72
C SER A 114 -4.24 15.23 10.73
N HIS A 115 -5.56 14.99 10.75
CA HIS A 115 -6.56 15.70 11.58
C HIS A 115 -6.81 17.18 11.21
N HIS A 116 -6.13 17.72 10.19
CA HIS A 116 -6.22 19.12 9.75
C HIS A 116 -6.55 19.27 8.25
N GLU A 117 -7.09 18.24 7.59
CA GLU A 117 -7.30 18.16 6.13
C GLU A 117 -8.53 18.92 5.64
N GLU A 118 -8.90 20.03 6.28
CA GLU A 118 -10.15 20.77 6.02
C GLU A 118 -10.28 21.21 4.55
N LYS A 119 -9.20 21.82 4.00
CA LYS A 119 -9.26 22.37 2.63
C LYS A 119 -9.15 21.27 1.59
N THR A 120 -8.31 20.27 1.84
CA THR A 120 -8.14 19.10 0.97
C THR A 120 -9.44 18.31 0.88
N SER A 121 -10.09 18.06 2.02
CA SER A 121 -11.41 17.43 2.13
C SER A 121 -12.47 18.20 1.36
N ALA A 122 -12.60 19.51 1.60
CA ALA A 122 -13.56 20.36 0.91
C ALA A 122 -13.32 20.42 -0.61
N PHE A 123 -12.06 20.44 -1.05
CA PHE A 123 -11.69 20.40 -2.46
C PHE A 123 -12.17 19.09 -3.11
N VAL A 124 -11.82 17.93 -2.54
CA VAL A 124 -12.26 16.62 -3.04
C VAL A 124 -13.77 16.52 -3.08
N ALA A 125 -14.46 16.98 -2.03
CA ALA A 125 -15.92 17.00 -1.97
C ALA A 125 -16.53 17.84 -3.09
N GLY A 126 -15.95 19.01 -3.38
CA GLY A 126 -16.36 19.90 -4.46
C GLY A 126 -16.25 19.27 -5.84
N GLU A 127 -15.09 18.65 -6.12
CA GLU A 127 -14.83 17.95 -7.39
C GLU A 127 -15.80 16.77 -7.59
N LEU A 128 -16.01 15.94 -6.57
CA LEU A 128 -16.96 14.83 -6.65
C LEU A 128 -18.41 15.30 -6.89
N ARG A 129 -18.84 16.40 -6.24
CA ARG A 129 -20.17 16.99 -6.51
C ARG A 129 -20.32 17.46 -7.95
N ALA A 130 -19.28 18.12 -8.49
CA ALA A 130 -19.28 18.59 -9.87
C ALA A 130 -19.40 17.43 -10.88
N LEU A 131 -18.92 16.23 -10.52
CA LEU A 131 -19.05 15.00 -11.30
C LEU A 131 -20.40 14.27 -11.10
N GLY A 132 -21.28 14.80 -10.25
CA GLY A 132 -22.61 14.24 -10.02
C GLY A 132 -22.69 13.14 -8.95
N TYR A 133 -21.67 13.02 -8.10
CA TYR A 133 -21.73 12.16 -6.92
C TYR A 133 -22.58 12.79 -5.82
N THR A 134 -23.31 11.98 -5.06
CA THR A 134 -23.92 12.40 -3.80
C THR A 134 -22.85 12.37 -2.72
N VAL A 135 -22.44 13.52 -2.22
CA VAL A 135 -21.27 13.68 -1.35
C VAL A 135 -21.70 13.98 0.09
N THR A 136 -21.11 13.24 1.02
CA THR A 136 -21.15 13.47 2.47
C THR A 136 -19.74 13.82 2.94
N GLU A 137 -19.60 14.96 3.60
CA GLU A 137 -18.37 15.43 4.25
C GLU A 137 -18.39 15.14 5.74
N HIS A 138 -17.26 15.34 6.39
CA HIS A 138 -17.09 15.18 7.83
C HIS A 138 -17.44 13.78 8.33
N VAL A 139 -17.03 12.76 7.59
CA VAL A 139 -17.18 11.36 7.98
C VAL A 139 -15.94 10.93 8.77
N GLY A 140 -16.13 10.62 10.04
CA GLY A 140 -15.09 10.15 10.95
C GLY A 140 -15.34 10.59 12.38
N LYS A 141 -15.15 9.69 13.34
CA LYS A 141 -15.21 9.94 14.78
C LYS A 141 -13.97 9.35 15.45
N TYR A 142 -13.22 10.20 16.09
CA TYR A 142 -12.02 9.81 16.81
C TYR A 142 -12.37 9.54 18.28
N ALA A 143 -12.31 8.27 18.68
CA ALA A 143 -12.55 7.88 20.07
C ALA A 143 -11.47 8.50 21.00
N GLY A 144 -11.92 9.21 22.04
CA GLY A 144 -11.00 9.89 22.96
C GLY A 144 -10.57 11.29 22.55
N HIS A 145 -10.87 11.71 21.31
CA HIS A 145 -10.49 13.00 20.74
C HIS A 145 -11.68 13.73 20.12
N PRO A 146 -12.67 14.15 20.94
CA PRO A 146 -13.87 14.83 20.42
C PRO A 146 -13.57 16.19 19.78
N GLU A 147 -12.38 16.76 20.03
CA GLU A 147 -11.89 17.99 19.42
C GLU A 147 -11.43 17.80 17.97
N TRP A 148 -11.13 16.59 17.53
CA TRP A 148 -10.72 16.32 16.15
C TRP A 148 -11.94 16.20 15.24
N SER A 149 -11.91 16.96 14.15
CA SER A 149 -12.95 16.86 13.12
C SER A 149 -12.70 15.65 12.22
N GLY A 150 -13.77 14.94 11.87
CA GLY A 150 -13.68 13.93 10.82
C GLY A 150 -13.69 14.63 9.47
N TYR A 151 -12.54 14.68 8.78
CA TYR A 151 -12.45 15.27 7.45
C TYR A 151 -12.68 14.26 6.31
N GLY A 152 -13.18 13.07 6.62
CA GLY A 152 -13.49 12.07 5.61
C GLY A 152 -14.60 12.51 4.65
N VAL A 153 -14.46 12.14 3.38
CA VAL A 153 -15.43 12.39 2.31
C VAL A 153 -15.89 11.08 1.71
N VAL A 154 -17.21 10.94 1.57
CA VAL A 154 -17.85 9.80 0.90
C VAL A 154 -18.69 10.30 -0.27
N GLY A 155 -18.28 10.00 -1.49
CA GLY A 155 -19.00 10.30 -2.72
C GLY A 155 -19.65 9.05 -3.30
N VAL A 156 -20.98 9.01 -3.40
CA VAL A 156 -21.75 7.86 -3.90
C VAL A 156 -22.31 8.16 -5.29
N LEU A 157 -22.08 7.27 -6.23
CA LEU A 157 -22.65 7.32 -7.58
C LEU A 157 -23.34 5.99 -7.89
N SER A 158 -24.66 5.97 -7.97
CA SER A 158 -25.45 4.79 -8.31
C SER A 158 -25.74 4.72 -9.81
N ASN A 159 -25.62 3.53 -10.37
CA ASN A 159 -25.88 3.26 -11.78
C ASN A 159 -26.57 1.90 -11.98
N GLY A 160 -27.76 1.75 -11.41
CA GLY A 160 -28.57 0.53 -11.46
C GLY A 160 -28.17 -0.51 -10.42
N GLN A 161 -28.72 -1.73 -10.57
CA GLN A 161 -28.39 -2.85 -9.67
C GLN A 161 -27.05 -3.46 -10.04
N GLY A 162 -26.26 -3.85 -9.04
CA GLY A 162 -24.95 -4.46 -9.25
C GLY A 162 -24.10 -4.38 -7.99
N PRO A 163 -22.82 -4.71 -8.09
CA PRO A 163 -21.90 -4.69 -6.95
C PRO A 163 -21.67 -3.25 -6.45
N THR A 164 -21.29 -3.17 -5.18
CA THR A 164 -20.81 -1.94 -4.55
C THR A 164 -19.30 -1.99 -4.47
N VAL A 165 -18.64 -1.05 -5.14
CA VAL A 165 -17.18 -0.94 -5.17
C VAL A 165 -16.75 0.38 -4.54
N TYR A 166 -15.84 0.30 -3.58
CA TYR A 166 -15.19 1.46 -2.98
C TYR A 166 -13.81 1.65 -3.61
N VAL A 167 -13.51 2.90 -3.96
CA VAL A 167 -12.17 3.36 -4.34
C VAL A 167 -11.69 4.33 -3.28
N ARG A 168 -10.58 4.00 -2.61
CA ARG A 168 -10.04 4.80 -1.50
C ARG A 168 -8.81 5.60 -1.90
N THR A 169 -8.69 6.78 -1.33
CA THR A 169 -7.47 7.61 -1.24
C THR A 169 -7.29 8.16 0.16
N GLU A 170 -6.10 8.64 0.47
CA GLU A 170 -5.74 9.37 1.68
C GLU A 170 -5.75 10.88 1.42
N LEU A 171 -5.92 11.70 2.47
CA LEU A 171 -6.01 13.17 2.35
C LEU A 171 -4.82 13.90 2.96
N ASP A 172 -4.15 13.30 3.93
CA ASP A 172 -3.18 13.93 4.80
C ASP A 172 -1.76 13.95 4.24
N ALA A 173 -0.91 14.74 4.87
CA ALA A 173 0.49 14.93 4.57
C ALA A 173 1.33 14.91 5.86
N LEU A 174 2.65 14.92 5.71
CA LEU A 174 3.62 14.73 6.78
C LEU A 174 4.29 16.01 7.24
N PRO A 175 4.73 16.09 8.52
CA PRO A 175 5.49 17.23 9.07
C PRO A 175 6.96 17.18 8.58
N VAL A 176 7.16 17.29 7.27
CA VAL A 176 8.46 17.23 6.59
C VAL A 176 8.72 18.53 5.85
N GLU A 177 9.94 19.07 5.93
CA GLU A 177 10.37 20.21 5.11
C GLU A 177 10.78 19.73 3.72
N GLU A 178 10.10 20.23 2.69
CA GLU A 178 10.38 19.82 1.33
C GLU A 178 11.67 20.43 0.79
N MET A 179 12.53 19.58 0.24
CA MET A 179 13.83 19.94 -0.34
C MET A 179 13.98 19.48 -1.81
N THR A 180 12.87 19.18 -2.49
CA THR A 180 12.87 18.66 -3.87
C THR A 180 13.36 19.66 -4.90
N GLY A 181 13.23 20.95 -4.63
CA GLY A 181 13.54 22.04 -5.57
C GLY A 181 12.52 22.19 -6.70
N LEU A 182 11.36 21.56 -6.61
CA LEU A 182 10.28 21.69 -7.60
C LEU A 182 9.71 23.10 -7.62
N PRO A 183 9.28 23.62 -8.78
CA PRO A 183 8.70 24.97 -8.88
C PRO A 183 7.37 25.13 -8.11
N TYR A 184 6.73 24.01 -7.77
CA TYR A 184 5.50 23.92 -6.99
C TYR A 184 5.70 23.25 -5.63
N ALA A 185 6.96 23.16 -5.16
CA ALA A 185 7.29 22.60 -3.85
C ALA A 185 6.51 23.32 -2.73
N SER A 186 6.08 22.55 -1.74
CA SER A 186 5.36 23.07 -0.58
C SER A 186 6.20 24.07 0.20
N LYS A 187 5.55 25.15 0.64
CA LYS A 187 6.08 26.13 1.57
C LYS A 187 5.19 26.29 2.79
N VAL A 188 4.28 25.34 2.96
CA VAL A 188 3.31 25.35 4.04
C VAL A 188 4.04 25.16 5.37
N ARG A 189 3.68 26.01 6.34
CA ARG A 189 4.06 25.85 7.75
C ARG A 189 2.79 25.95 8.57
N THR A 190 2.66 25.06 9.53
CA THR A 190 1.51 25.00 10.44
C THR A 190 1.94 24.50 11.81
N LYS A 191 1.00 24.39 12.73
CA LYS A 191 1.22 23.73 14.02
C LYS A 191 0.71 22.30 13.96
N ASP A 192 1.51 21.38 14.50
CA ASP A 192 1.09 20.01 14.76
C ASP A 192 0.18 19.93 16.01
N ASP A 193 -0.36 18.75 16.31
CA ASP A 193 -1.24 18.51 17.48
C ASP A 193 -0.55 18.81 18.82
N ALA A 194 0.79 18.83 18.87
CA ALA A 194 1.55 19.24 20.03
C ALA A 194 1.82 20.77 20.09
N GLY A 195 1.28 21.54 19.13
CA GLY A 195 1.44 22.99 19.02
C GLY A 195 2.80 23.44 18.50
N ARG A 196 3.64 22.55 17.98
CA ARG A 196 4.97 22.85 17.43
C ARG A 196 4.83 23.33 15.99
N GLU A 197 5.55 24.39 15.62
CA GLU A 197 5.62 24.80 14.22
C GLU A 197 6.41 23.79 13.38
N VAL A 198 5.80 23.30 12.32
CA VAL A 198 6.38 22.33 11.38
C VAL A 198 6.14 22.77 9.93
N SER A 199 7.04 22.37 9.04
CA SER A 199 6.79 22.40 7.59
C SER A 199 5.95 21.21 7.20
N VAL A 200 5.19 21.29 6.10
CA VAL A 200 4.31 20.20 5.64
C VAL A 200 4.62 19.84 4.19
N MET A 201 4.68 18.55 3.90
CA MET A 201 4.95 18.02 2.56
C MET A 201 4.13 16.74 2.31
N HIS A 202 3.60 16.56 1.10
CA HIS A 202 3.12 15.25 0.64
C HIS A 202 4.29 14.28 0.39
N ALA A 203 4.99 13.93 1.47
CA ALA A 203 6.17 13.07 1.40
C ALA A 203 5.82 11.57 1.26
N CYS A 204 4.52 11.22 1.27
CA CYS A 204 4.01 9.87 1.00
C CYS A 204 3.23 9.77 -0.33
N GLY A 205 3.15 10.86 -1.12
CA GLY A 205 2.53 10.85 -2.45
C GLY A 205 1.00 10.85 -2.46
N HIS A 206 0.33 11.20 -1.34
CA HIS A 206 -1.13 11.22 -1.26
C HIS A 206 -1.77 12.21 -2.24
N ASP A 207 -1.08 13.24 -2.67
CA ASP A 207 -1.48 14.14 -3.76
C ASP A 207 -1.61 13.42 -5.12
N ILE A 208 -0.74 12.43 -5.42
CA ILE A 208 -0.88 11.50 -6.56
C ILE A 208 -2.11 10.62 -6.39
N HIS A 209 -2.35 10.11 -5.16
CA HIS A 209 -3.48 9.23 -4.88
C HIS A 209 -4.81 9.96 -5.01
N ILE A 210 -4.94 11.16 -4.41
CA ILE A 210 -6.12 12.03 -4.54
C ILE A 210 -6.40 12.36 -6.00
N THR A 211 -5.37 12.78 -6.74
CA THR A 211 -5.50 13.14 -8.15
C THR A 211 -5.92 11.92 -8.99
N SER A 212 -5.39 10.74 -8.69
CA SER A 212 -5.76 9.49 -9.37
C SER A 212 -7.21 9.10 -9.06
N LEU A 213 -7.68 9.27 -7.82
CA LEU A 213 -9.08 9.04 -7.44
C LEU A 213 -10.00 9.99 -8.20
N LEU A 214 -9.71 11.29 -8.24
CA LEU A 214 -10.52 12.28 -8.95
C LEU A 214 -10.57 12.02 -10.46
N GLY A 215 -9.42 11.65 -11.04
CA GLY A 215 -9.37 11.22 -12.44
C GLY A 215 -10.23 9.98 -12.68
N THR A 216 -10.13 8.98 -11.83
CA THR A 216 -10.96 7.76 -11.88
C THR A 216 -12.45 8.08 -11.75
N ALA A 217 -12.81 8.94 -10.81
CA ALA A 217 -14.19 9.38 -10.59
C ALA A 217 -14.77 10.03 -11.86
N LYS A 218 -13.98 10.87 -12.52
CA LYS A 218 -14.38 11.53 -13.77
C LYS A 218 -14.54 10.53 -14.91
N MET A 219 -13.57 9.63 -15.11
CA MET A 219 -13.67 8.60 -16.15
C MET A 219 -14.93 7.76 -15.97
N LEU A 220 -15.21 7.29 -14.77
CA LEU A 220 -16.37 6.44 -14.49
C LEU A 220 -17.70 7.21 -14.58
N ALA A 221 -17.74 8.50 -14.25
CA ALA A 221 -18.90 9.33 -14.45
C ALA A 221 -19.24 9.54 -15.95
N GLU A 222 -18.22 9.63 -16.82
CA GLU A 222 -18.40 9.72 -18.27
C GLU A 222 -18.69 8.37 -18.95
N MET A 223 -18.25 7.25 -18.33
CA MET A 223 -18.37 5.90 -18.88
C MET A 223 -19.56 5.11 -18.28
N LYS A 224 -20.60 5.74 -17.77
CA LYS A 224 -21.77 5.10 -17.10
C LYS A 224 -22.41 3.97 -17.92
N GLU A 225 -22.36 4.06 -19.24
CA GLU A 225 -22.91 3.03 -20.12
C GLU A 225 -22.17 1.68 -20.02
N GLN A 226 -20.97 1.67 -19.43
CA GLN A 226 -20.08 0.50 -19.41
C GLN A 226 -20.08 -0.28 -18.11
N TRP A 227 -20.71 0.25 -17.06
CA TRP A 227 -20.76 -0.39 -15.75
C TRP A 227 -22.16 -0.28 -15.10
N HIS A 228 -22.39 -1.06 -14.05
CA HIS A 228 -23.62 -1.00 -13.24
C HIS A 228 -23.30 -1.31 -11.79
N GLY A 229 -24.19 -0.86 -10.86
CA GLY A 229 -24.01 -1.02 -9.43
C GLY A 229 -23.83 0.32 -8.71
N THR A 230 -23.14 0.30 -7.57
CA THR A 230 -22.88 1.50 -6.75
C THR A 230 -21.39 1.71 -6.59
N LEU A 231 -20.92 2.86 -7.06
CA LEU A 231 -19.54 3.30 -6.91
C LEU A 231 -19.44 4.27 -5.74
N VAL A 232 -18.48 4.03 -4.86
CA VAL A 232 -18.19 4.90 -3.72
C VAL A 232 -16.74 5.37 -3.79
N MET A 233 -16.55 6.69 -3.90
CA MET A 233 -15.27 7.35 -3.75
C MET A 233 -15.06 7.70 -2.29
N LEU A 234 -14.03 7.14 -1.68
CA LEU A 234 -13.72 7.26 -0.27
C LEU A 234 -12.41 8.05 -0.10
N ALA A 235 -12.50 9.28 0.38
CA ALA A 235 -11.33 10.07 0.74
C ALA A 235 -11.17 10.03 2.27
N GLN A 236 -10.11 9.37 2.71
CA GLN A 236 -9.83 9.08 4.10
C GLN A 236 -8.87 10.10 4.69
N PRO A 237 -9.15 10.69 5.87
CA PRO A 237 -8.20 11.53 6.61
C PRO A 237 -7.23 10.67 7.41
N ALA A 238 -6.19 11.29 7.96
CA ALA A 238 -5.31 10.80 9.04
C ALA A 238 -4.81 9.36 8.86
N GLU A 239 -4.33 9.03 7.65
CA GLU A 239 -3.67 7.75 7.37
C GLU A 239 -2.31 7.67 8.07
N GLU A 240 -1.50 8.73 7.99
CA GLU A 240 -0.16 8.82 8.59
C GLU A 240 -0.19 8.75 10.13
N ALA A 241 -1.38 9.01 10.72
CA ALA A 241 -1.65 8.80 12.14
C ALA A 241 -2.28 7.43 12.43
N ILE A 242 -2.43 6.53 11.42
CA ILE A 242 -3.01 5.19 11.54
C ILE A 242 -4.42 5.20 12.18
N SER A 243 -5.15 6.28 12.03
CA SER A 243 -6.40 6.52 12.78
C SER A 243 -7.63 6.77 11.91
N GLY A 244 -7.45 7.22 10.66
CA GLY A 244 -8.53 7.71 9.83
C GLY A 244 -9.51 6.63 9.36
N ALA A 245 -9.02 5.46 8.92
CA ALA A 245 -9.90 4.36 8.52
C ALA A 245 -10.79 3.91 9.69
N LYS A 246 -10.19 3.77 10.89
CA LYS A 246 -10.94 3.43 12.09
C LYS A 246 -11.99 4.50 12.43
N ALA A 247 -11.61 5.77 12.38
CA ALA A 247 -12.52 6.87 12.66
C ALA A 247 -13.73 6.88 11.72
N MET A 248 -13.53 6.60 10.42
CA MET A 248 -14.64 6.51 9.45
C MET A 248 -15.54 5.29 9.72
N LEU A 249 -14.97 4.15 10.07
CA LEU A 249 -15.74 2.95 10.45
C LEU A 249 -16.52 3.16 11.74
N ASP A 250 -15.92 3.79 12.75
CA ASP A 250 -16.56 4.13 14.03
C ASP A 250 -17.70 5.15 13.86
N ASP A 251 -17.62 6.03 12.84
CA ASP A 251 -18.73 6.92 12.44
C ASP A 251 -19.81 6.20 11.61
N GLY A 252 -19.68 4.89 11.43
CA GLY A 252 -20.70 4.06 10.78
C GLY A 252 -20.57 4.02 9.25
N LEU A 253 -19.38 4.06 8.68
CA LEU A 253 -19.15 4.03 7.23
C LEU A 253 -19.98 2.94 6.53
N TYR A 254 -20.00 1.72 7.06
CA TYR A 254 -20.72 0.59 6.43
C TYR A 254 -22.18 0.42 6.90
N THR A 255 -22.69 1.34 7.72
CA THR A 255 -24.09 1.38 8.17
C THR A 255 -24.84 2.59 7.61
N ARG A 256 -24.13 3.69 7.38
CA ARG A 256 -24.68 4.94 6.79
C ARG A 256 -24.65 4.92 5.27
N PHE A 257 -23.69 4.17 4.69
CA PHE A 257 -23.46 4.06 3.25
C PHE A 257 -23.61 2.61 2.79
N PRO A 258 -23.79 2.34 1.48
CA PRO A 258 -23.87 0.98 0.96
C PRO A 258 -22.64 0.16 1.33
N LYS A 259 -22.84 -1.00 1.99
CA LYS A 259 -21.72 -1.89 2.36
C LYS A 259 -21.00 -2.38 1.09
N PRO A 260 -19.66 -2.30 1.01
CA PRO A 260 -18.93 -2.70 -0.18
C PRO A 260 -18.89 -4.22 -0.38
N ASP A 261 -18.90 -4.63 -1.64
CA ASP A 261 -18.49 -5.98 -2.07
C ASP A 261 -16.98 -6.05 -2.27
N PHE A 262 -16.35 -4.91 -2.64
CA PHE A 262 -14.90 -4.77 -2.83
C PHE A 262 -14.43 -3.39 -2.41
N VAL A 263 -13.24 -3.31 -1.81
CA VAL A 263 -12.56 -2.03 -1.58
C VAL A 263 -11.19 -2.07 -2.24
N ILE A 264 -10.88 -1.09 -3.08
CA ILE A 264 -9.62 -1.01 -3.80
C ILE A 264 -8.93 0.33 -3.56
N ALA A 265 -7.62 0.30 -3.49
CA ALA A 265 -6.76 1.48 -3.36
C ALA A 265 -5.50 1.33 -4.21
N LEU A 266 -4.80 2.42 -4.43
CA LEU A 266 -3.44 2.42 -4.95
C LEU A 266 -2.52 3.15 -3.96
N HIS A 267 -1.24 2.83 -3.99
CA HIS A 267 -0.21 3.58 -3.29
C HIS A 267 1.02 3.70 -4.18
N ASP A 268 1.57 4.90 -4.32
CA ASP A 268 2.80 5.10 -5.08
C ASP A 268 4.01 4.46 -4.37
N THR A 269 5.04 4.11 -5.14
CA THR A 269 6.21 3.45 -4.58
C THR A 269 7.51 3.86 -5.26
N PRO A 270 8.58 4.05 -4.48
CA PRO A 270 9.92 4.26 -5.03
C PRO A 270 10.55 2.99 -5.63
N ALA A 271 9.96 1.82 -5.41
CA ALA A 271 10.50 0.54 -5.87
C ALA A 271 10.27 0.29 -7.37
N LEU A 272 9.32 0.99 -8.00
CA LEU A 272 8.91 0.80 -9.38
C LEU A 272 9.09 2.05 -10.23
N GLU A 273 9.38 1.80 -11.52
CA GLU A 273 9.37 2.82 -12.56
C GLU A 273 7.95 3.35 -12.79
N ALA A 274 7.81 4.67 -12.97
CA ALA A 274 6.58 5.28 -13.42
C ALA A 274 6.09 4.63 -14.73
N GLY A 275 4.80 4.34 -14.80
CA GLY A 275 4.21 3.55 -15.88
C GLY A 275 4.01 2.06 -15.55
N LYS A 276 4.45 1.60 -14.39
CA LYS A 276 4.26 0.22 -13.92
C LYS A 276 3.34 0.13 -12.72
N VAL A 277 2.75 -1.04 -12.53
CA VAL A 277 1.93 -1.42 -11.39
C VAL A 277 2.53 -2.63 -10.70
N GLY A 278 2.57 -2.60 -9.37
CA GLY A 278 2.94 -3.73 -8.51
C GLY A 278 1.73 -4.36 -7.86
N ILE A 279 1.70 -5.68 -7.77
CA ILE A 279 0.69 -6.43 -7.04
C ILE A 279 1.36 -7.32 -5.99
N THR A 280 0.73 -7.44 -4.83
CA THR A 280 1.20 -8.30 -3.74
C THR A 280 0.01 -9.09 -3.18
N PRO A 281 -0.25 -10.32 -3.67
CA PRO A 281 -1.33 -11.16 -3.13
C PRO A 281 -1.01 -11.64 -1.70
N GLY A 282 -2.01 -11.68 -0.84
CA GLY A 282 -1.83 -12.04 0.56
C GLY A 282 -1.27 -10.89 1.41
N TYR A 283 -0.40 -11.17 2.35
CA TYR A 283 0.22 -10.14 3.17
C TYR A 283 1.05 -9.19 2.31
N ALA A 284 0.68 -7.91 2.31
CA ALA A 284 1.35 -6.85 1.55
C ALA A 284 2.17 -5.94 2.47
N MET A 285 1.59 -5.54 3.62
CA MET A 285 2.26 -4.72 4.62
C MET A 285 2.05 -5.30 6.02
N ALA A 286 3.00 -5.04 6.91
CA ALA A 286 2.97 -5.54 8.28
C ALA A 286 1.98 -4.77 9.17
N SER A 287 1.62 -5.38 10.29
CA SER A 287 0.97 -4.67 11.39
C SER A 287 1.92 -3.63 12.01
N SER A 288 1.37 -2.66 12.70
CA SER A 288 2.11 -1.72 13.54
C SER A 288 1.57 -1.76 14.96
N THR A 289 2.45 -1.86 15.94
CA THR A 289 2.10 -1.76 17.37
C THR A 289 3.17 -0.97 18.08
N SER A 290 2.76 0.11 18.75
CA SER A 290 3.62 0.87 19.66
C SER A 290 3.55 0.24 21.06
N VAL A 291 4.72 0.09 21.69
CA VAL A 291 4.82 -0.46 23.04
C VAL A 291 5.67 0.47 23.91
N GLU A 292 5.13 0.84 25.06
CA GLU A 292 5.88 1.55 26.10
C GLU A 292 6.24 0.58 27.24
N ILE A 293 7.49 0.63 27.68
CA ILE A 293 7.99 -0.17 28.77
C ILE A 293 8.62 0.75 29.81
N THR A 294 8.13 0.66 31.05
CA THR A 294 8.73 1.34 32.19
C THR A 294 9.40 0.32 33.11
N LEU A 295 10.72 0.35 33.15
CA LEU A 295 11.53 -0.41 34.11
C LEU A 295 11.74 0.44 35.34
N ARG A 296 11.39 -0.09 36.51
CA ARG A 296 11.39 0.66 37.77
C ARG A 296 12.44 0.11 38.74
N GLY A 297 13.25 1.00 39.29
CA GLY A 297 14.31 0.68 40.20
C GLY A 297 14.17 1.37 41.57
N ILE A 298 15.26 1.42 42.29
CA ILE A 298 15.41 2.21 43.52
C ILE A 298 16.61 3.12 43.30
N GLY A 299 16.33 4.42 43.16
CA GLY A 299 17.34 5.43 42.93
C GLY A 299 18.34 5.58 44.07
N GLY A 300 19.49 6.15 43.78
CA GLY A 300 20.52 6.30 44.77
C GLY A 300 21.74 7.07 44.29
N HIS A 301 22.73 7.19 45.20
CA HIS A 301 23.98 7.81 44.86
C HIS A 301 24.85 6.87 44.00
N GLY A 302 25.34 7.32 42.85
CA GLY A 302 26.11 6.50 41.92
C GLY A 302 27.38 5.88 42.48
N SER A 303 27.92 6.39 43.63
CA SER A 303 29.04 5.76 44.34
C SER A 303 28.63 4.66 45.35
N ALA A 304 27.33 4.46 45.56
CA ALA A 304 26.80 3.48 46.50
C ALA A 304 25.74 2.56 45.86
N PRO A 305 26.05 1.90 44.70
CA PRO A 305 25.08 1.11 43.96
C PRO A 305 24.54 -0.09 44.72
N GLN A 306 25.24 -0.58 45.75
CA GLN A 306 24.83 -1.72 46.57
C GLN A 306 23.55 -1.46 47.38
N VAL A 307 23.15 -0.19 47.59
CA VAL A 307 21.91 0.17 48.32
C VAL A 307 20.80 0.66 47.35
N ALA A 308 21.05 0.61 46.05
CA ALA A 308 20.12 0.97 45.02
C ALA A 308 19.69 -0.25 44.19
N LYS A 309 18.77 -0.04 43.28
CA LYS A 309 18.41 -0.96 42.18
C LYS A 309 18.42 -0.17 40.90
N ASP A 310 19.40 -0.43 40.04
CA ASP A 310 19.69 0.40 38.89
C ASP A 310 18.85 0.01 37.65
N PRO A 311 17.81 0.80 37.27
CA PRO A 311 16.99 0.49 36.15
C PRO A 311 17.69 0.78 34.80
N ILE A 312 18.81 1.51 34.78
CA ILE A 312 19.63 1.68 33.57
C ILE A 312 20.32 0.39 33.19
N LEU A 313 20.84 -0.34 34.18
CA LEU A 313 21.44 -1.65 33.96
C LEU A 313 20.39 -2.66 33.48
N GLU A 314 19.21 -2.67 34.10
CA GLU A 314 18.08 -3.51 33.65
C GLU A 314 17.69 -3.20 32.19
N ALA A 315 17.60 -1.92 31.82
CA ALA A 315 17.26 -1.50 30.47
C ALA A 315 18.29 -1.97 29.44
N ALA A 316 19.59 -1.89 29.79
CA ALA A 316 20.66 -2.37 28.93
C ALA A 316 20.55 -3.89 28.67
N GLU A 317 20.31 -4.70 29.71
CA GLU A 317 20.11 -6.14 29.59
C GLU A 317 18.82 -6.45 28.82
N PHE A 318 17.74 -5.72 29.10
CA PHE A 318 16.46 -5.90 28.42
C PHE A 318 16.58 -5.66 26.92
N VAL A 319 17.22 -4.57 26.47
CA VAL A 319 17.44 -4.26 25.05
C VAL A 319 18.19 -5.40 24.32
N LEU A 320 19.16 -6.01 25.00
CA LEU A 320 19.90 -7.16 24.46
C LEU A 320 19.03 -8.44 24.43
N ALA A 321 18.30 -8.69 25.51
CA ALA A 321 17.49 -9.90 25.67
C ALA A 321 16.37 -9.99 24.63
N ILE A 322 15.65 -8.89 24.38
CA ILE A 322 14.51 -8.88 23.43
C ILE A 322 14.91 -9.19 22.00
N GLN A 323 16.19 -9.02 21.61
CA GLN A 323 16.68 -9.42 20.29
C GLN A 323 16.55 -10.94 20.08
N THR A 324 16.47 -11.72 21.16
CA THR A 324 16.31 -13.18 21.09
C THR A 324 14.89 -13.60 20.76
N ILE A 325 13.89 -12.76 20.92
CA ILE A 325 12.50 -13.07 20.56
C ILE A 325 12.45 -13.44 19.07
N VAL A 326 12.80 -12.51 18.21
CA VAL A 326 12.78 -12.74 16.75
C VAL A 326 13.80 -13.79 16.32
N SER A 327 14.98 -13.83 16.97
CA SER A 327 16.06 -14.70 16.50
C SER A 327 16.00 -16.13 17.06
N ARG A 328 15.24 -16.40 18.13
CA ARG A 328 15.23 -17.69 18.85
C ARG A 328 13.86 -18.22 19.23
N GLU A 329 12.83 -17.38 19.30
CA GLU A 329 11.50 -17.79 19.73
C GLU A 329 10.50 -17.78 18.58
N ASP A 330 10.59 -16.80 17.65
CA ASP A 330 9.75 -16.76 16.47
C ASP A 330 10.21 -17.75 15.40
N SER A 331 9.26 -18.24 14.62
CA SER A 331 9.55 -19.06 13.44
C SER A 331 10.29 -18.21 12.38
N PRO A 332 11.38 -18.72 11.77
CA PRO A 332 12.09 -18.01 10.70
C PRO A 332 11.24 -17.80 9.43
N PHE A 333 10.06 -18.46 9.34
CA PHE A 333 9.10 -18.28 8.25
C PHE A 333 8.02 -17.24 8.57
N ASP A 334 8.03 -16.67 9.77
CA ASP A 334 7.13 -15.63 10.24
C ASP A 334 7.91 -14.32 10.49
N PRO A 335 8.11 -13.50 9.46
CA PRO A 335 8.90 -12.29 9.61
C PRO A 335 8.32 -11.35 10.68
N ALA A 336 9.20 -10.87 11.54
CA ALA A 336 8.87 -9.92 12.59
C ALA A 336 9.99 -8.89 12.80
N VAL A 337 9.61 -7.71 13.27
CA VAL A 337 10.56 -6.64 13.66
C VAL A 337 10.19 -6.19 15.06
N VAL A 338 11.20 -6.11 15.94
CA VAL A 338 11.12 -5.51 17.28
C VAL A 338 12.25 -4.48 17.39
N THR A 339 11.88 -3.20 17.39
CA THR A 339 12.86 -2.12 17.45
C THR A 339 12.62 -1.25 18.69
N VAL A 340 13.67 -1.03 19.48
CA VAL A 340 13.68 0.00 20.53
C VAL A 340 14.01 1.33 19.88
N GLY A 341 13.00 2.18 19.73
CA GLY A 341 13.13 3.49 19.08
C GLY A 341 13.66 4.57 20.02
N SER A 342 13.36 4.48 21.30
CA SER A 342 13.86 5.43 22.32
C SER A 342 14.10 4.78 23.67
N ILE A 343 15.02 5.36 24.43
CA ILE A 343 15.35 5.00 25.82
C ILE A 343 15.63 6.28 26.60
N HIS A 344 14.94 6.47 27.72
CA HIS A 344 15.04 7.65 28.55
C HIS A 344 15.19 7.26 30.01
N GLY A 345 16.25 7.71 30.66
CA GLY A 345 16.50 7.47 32.08
C GLY A 345 17.74 8.22 32.58
N GLY A 346 17.67 8.66 33.83
CA GLY A 346 18.77 9.39 34.47
C GLY A 346 18.89 10.84 34.03
N THR A 347 19.51 11.68 34.88
CA THR A 347 19.71 13.13 34.64
C THR A 347 21.14 13.58 34.95
N ARG A 348 21.87 12.84 35.77
CA ARG A 348 23.21 13.18 36.22
C ARG A 348 24.09 11.94 36.34
N PRO A 349 25.39 12.00 36.03
CA PRO A 349 26.28 10.84 36.04
C PRO A 349 26.51 10.21 37.42
N ASN A 350 26.17 10.91 38.50
CA ASN A 350 26.33 10.42 39.87
C ASN A 350 25.01 10.09 40.60
N ILE A 351 23.90 9.97 39.81
CA ILE A 351 22.57 9.63 40.34
C ILE A 351 22.05 8.40 39.58
N ILE A 352 21.71 7.33 40.32
CA ILE A 352 20.92 6.21 39.82
C ILE A 352 19.45 6.65 39.83
N PRO A 353 18.73 6.60 38.69
CA PRO A 353 17.32 7.02 38.64
C PRO A 353 16.38 6.00 39.24
N ASP A 354 15.11 6.37 39.47
CA ASP A 354 14.06 5.47 39.93
C ASP A 354 13.40 4.69 38.79
N GLU A 355 13.51 5.17 37.52
CA GLU A 355 12.92 4.51 36.37
C GLU A 355 13.69 4.78 35.06
N VAL A 356 13.50 3.87 34.11
CA VAL A 356 13.86 4.04 32.69
C VAL A 356 12.65 3.69 31.84
N ARG A 357 12.36 4.52 30.83
CA ARG A 357 11.29 4.32 29.86
C ARG A 357 11.87 3.97 28.50
N LEU A 358 11.28 2.96 27.86
CA LEU A 358 11.62 2.56 26.50
C LEU A 358 10.36 2.63 25.65
N GLN A 359 10.51 3.07 24.39
CA GLN A 359 9.46 3.02 23.40
C GLN A 359 9.92 2.10 22.27
N LEU A 360 9.04 1.17 21.89
CA LEU A 360 9.32 0.15 20.90
C LEU A 360 8.25 0.19 19.81
N THR A 361 8.64 -0.24 18.61
CA THR A 361 7.68 -0.62 17.55
C THR A 361 7.82 -2.12 17.26
N ILE A 362 6.67 -2.78 17.10
CA ILE A 362 6.57 -4.17 16.69
C ILE A 362 5.90 -4.20 15.31
N ARG A 363 6.45 -5.01 14.38
CA ARG A 363 5.90 -5.24 13.06
C ARG A 363 5.78 -6.74 12.82
N THR A 364 4.60 -7.22 12.43
CA THR A 364 4.33 -8.63 12.13
C THR A 364 3.29 -8.75 11.03
N TYR A 365 3.22 -9.91 10.35
CA TYR A 365 2.11 -10.19 9.45
C TYR A 365 0.97 -10.94 10.14
N LYS A 366 1.28 -11.77 11.14
CA LYS A 366 0.32 -12.61 11.84
C LYS A 366 0.05 -12.07 13.23
N GLU A 367 -1.20 -12.07 13.64
CA GLU A 367 -1.61 -11.62 14.98
C GLU A 367 -1.06 -12.54 16.08
N GLU A 368 -0.95 -13.84 15.82
CA GLU A 368 -0.39 -14.80 16.79
C GLU A 368 1.08 -14.47 17.10
N VAL A 369 1.85 -14.03 16.10
CA VAL A 369 3.25 -13.63 16.29
C VAL A 369 3.32 -12.32 17.11
N ARG A 370 2.43 -11.36 16.84
CA ARG A 370 2.33 -10.13 17.63
C ARG A 370 2.06 -10.44 19.10
N GLN A 371 1.07 -11.27 19.40
CA GLN A 371 0.73 -11.65 20.77
C GLN A 371 1.88 -12.37 21.44
N HIS A 372 2.54 -13.31 20.75
CA HIS A 372 3.72 -14.00 21.28
C HIS A 372 4.83 -13.01 21.66
N ILE A 373 5.13 -12.03 20.80
CA ILE A 373 6.14 -11.00 21.07
C ILE A 373 5.74 -10.17 22.31
N LEU A 374 4.48 -9.73 22.43
CA LEU A 374 3.99 -8.97 23.57
C LEU A 374 4.12 -9.77 24.90
N GLU A 375 3.81 -11.06 24.87
CA GLU A 375 3.99 -11.96 26.01
C GLU A 375 5.47 -12.14 26.37
N ALA A 376 6.33 -12.32 25.36
CA ALA A 376 7.76 -12.44 25.53
C ALA A 376 8.39 -11.17 26.13
N LEU A 377 7.99 -9.98 25.68
CA LEU A 377 8.43 -8.70 26.25
C LEU A 377 8.08 -8.61 27.76
N ARG A 378 6.83 -8.95 28.13
CA ARG A 378 6.39 -8.96 29.53
C ARG A 378 7.19 -9.94 30.36
N ARG A 379 7.37 -11.17 29.87
CA ARG A 379 8.12 -12.24 30.54
C ARG A 379 9.59 -11.86 30.77
N MET A 380 10.24 -11.30 29.73
CA MET A 380 11.65 -10.88 29.80
C MET A 380 11.84 -9.71 30.76
N ALA A 381 10.98 -8.70 30.70
CA ALA A 381 11.04 -7.56 31.61
C ALA A 381 10.91 -8.04 33.08
N GLN A 382 9.94 -8.90 33.40
CA GLN A 382 9.75 -9.47 34.72
C GLN A 382 10.93 -10.34 35.15
N GLY A 383 11.47 -11.17 34.24
CA GLY A 383 12.61 -12.05 34.52
C GLY A 383 13.89 -11.27 34.87
N ILE A 384 14.19 -10.20 34.14
CA ILE A 384 15.34 -9.34 34.39
C ILE A 384 15.15 -8.57 35.71
N ALA A 385 13.99 -7.98 35.94
CA ALA A 385 13.69 -7.31 37.21
C ALA A 385 13.87 -8.27 38.42
N ALA A 386 13.40 -9.50 38.30
CA ALA A 386 13.59 -10.52 39.34
C ALA A 386 15.07 -10.89 39.55
N ALA A 387 15.86 -11.02 38.46
CA ALA A 387 17.30 -11.28 38.52
C ALA A 387 18.08 -10.15 39.24
N HIS A 388 17.65 -8.90 39.05
CA HIS A 388 18.20 -7.72 39.74
C HIS A 388 17.64 -7.54 41.16
N GLY A 389 16.73 -8.41 41.61
CA GLY A 389 16.12 -8.33 42.92
C GLY A 389 15.25 -7.09 43.12
N ILE A 390 14.55 -6.68 42.05
CA ILE A 390 13.56 -5.61 42.10
C ILE A 390 12.36 -6.09 42.94
N PRO A 391 11.88 -5.28 43.90
CA PRO A 391 10.70 -5.64 44.66
C PRO A 391 9.46 -5.81 43.79
N PRO A 392 8.54 -6.74 44.08
CA PRO A 392 7.30 -6.94 43.30
C PRO A 392 6.44 -5.68 43.15
N SER A 393 6.48 -4.75 44.10
CA SER A 393 5.81 -3.45 44.03
C SER A 393 6.36 -2.54 42.94
N LEU A 394 7.57 -2.79 42.46
CA LEU A 394 8.26 -2.09 41.39
C LEU A 394 8.37 -2.94 40.11
N SER A 395 7.51 -3.99 39.96
CA SER A 395 7.49 -4.77 38.72
C SER A 395 7.40 -3.88 37.47
N PRO A 396 8.08 -4.23 36.37
CA PRO A 396 8.02 -3.49 35.10
C PRO A 396 6.58 -3.34 34.62
N ILE A 397 6.31 -2.23 33.93
CA ILE A 397 5.04 -1.97 33.26
C ILE A 397 5.29 -2.07 31.75
N VAL A 398 4.51 -2.91 31.07
CA VAL A 398 4.56 -3.08 29.61
C VAL A 398 3.17 -2.79 29.06
N THR A 399 3.05 -1.69 28.34
CA THR A 399 1.79 -1.22 27.75
C THR A 399 1.89 -1.25 26.24
N ALA A 400 1.04 -2.04 25.59
CA ALA A 400 0.81 -1.93 24.16
C ALA A 400 -0.33 -0.93 23.93
N ASP A 401 -0.12 0.02 23.04
CA ASP A 401 -1.18 0.96 22.66
C ASP A 401 -2.05 0.33 21.59
N GLU A 402 -3.21 -0.18 21.99
CA GLU A 402 -4.17 -0.77 21.06
C GLU A 402 -4.90 0.30 20.21
N SER A 403 -4.83 1.57 20.60
CA SER A 403 -5.40 2.67 19.79
C SER A 403 -4.51 3.02 18.60
N ASP A 404 -3.20 2.82 18.74
CA ASP A 404 -2.16 3.00 17.71
C ASP A 404 -1.80 1.69 16.98
N HIS A 405 -2.57 0.61 17.22
CA HIS A 405 -2.37 -0.65 16.53
C HIS A 405 -3.06 -0.64 15.17
N SER A 406 -2.30 -0.92 14.09
CA SER A 406 -2.86 -1.28 12.78
C SER A 406 -2.64 -2.76 12.49
N PRO A 407 -3.66 -3.53 12.12
CA PRO A 407 -3.49 -4.88 11.61
C PRO A 407 -2.60 -4.93 10.36
N ALA A 408 -2.13 -6.12 9.99
CA ALA A 408 -1.41 -6.29 8.73
C ALA A 408 -2.34 -6.09 7.52
N LEU A 409 -1.87 -5.40 6.50
CA LEU A 409 -2.57 -5.32 5.23
C LEU A 409 -2.48 -6.67 4.50
N TYR A 410 -3.64 -7.27 4.30
CA TYR A 410 -3.80 -8.52 3.56
C TYR A 410 -4.67 -8.29 2.34
N ASN A 411 -4.05 -8.25 1.17
CA ASN A 411 -4.75 -8.19 -0.10
C ASN A 411 -5.42 -9.54 -0.39
N ASP A 412 -6.73 -9.53 -0.68
CA ASP A 412 -7.42 -10.74 -1.07
C ASP A 412 -6.75 -11.37 -2.31
N PRO A 413 -6.27 -12.62 -2.23
CA PRO A 413 -5.50 -13.20 -3.33
C PRO A 413 -6.29 -13.36 -4.63
N GLN A 414 -7.60 -13.63 -4.55
CA GLN A 414 -8.45 -13.80 -5.75
C GLN A 414 -8.72 -12.46 -6.41
N LEU A 415 -9.07 -11.44 -5.62
CA LEU A 415 -9.24 -10.07 -6.10
C LEU A 415 -7.93 -9.56 -6.72
N THR A 416 -6.81 -9.71 -6.02
CA THR A 416 -5.49 -9.25 -6.50
C THR A 416 -5.08 -9.92 -7.81
N ALA A 417 -5.28 -11.23 -7.93
CA ALA A 417 -5.00 -11.95 -9.16
C ALA A 417 -5.91 -11.49 -10.31
N ARG A 418 -7.21 -11.27 -10.04
CA ARG A 418 -8.18 -10.72 -11.01
C ARG A 418 -7.76 -9.35 -11.51
N LEU A 419 -7.44 -8.42 -10.60
CA LEU A 419 -6.98 -7.08 -10.95
C LEU A 419 -5.64 -7.11 -11.70
N GLY A 420 -4.72 -7.98 -11.31
CA GLY A 420 -3.46 -8.19 -12.03
C GLY A 420 -3.65 -8.59 -13.49
N GLN A 421 -4.66 -9.41 -13.83
CA GLN A 421 -4.99 -9.73 -15.22
C GLN A 421 -5.59 -8.53 -15.97
N VAL A 422 -6.44 -7.73 -15.29
CA VAL A 422 -6.95 -6.48 -15.85
C VAL A 422 -5.81 -5.54 -16.19
N PHE A 423 -4.87 -5.34 -15.26
CA PHE A 423 -3.71 -4.45 -15.47
C PHE A 423 -2.81 -4.94 -16.62
N LYS A 424 -2.55 -6.25 -16.71
CA LYS A 424 -1.80 -6.82 -17.85
C LYS A 424 -2.49 -6.59 -19.19
N THR A 425 -3.82 -6.59 -19.22
CA THR A 425 -4.60 -6.32 -20.43
C THR A 425 -4.51 -4.85 -20.83
N VAL A 426 -4.56 -3.92 -19.86
CA VAL A 426 -4.66 -2.48 -20.10
C VAL A 426 -3.29 -1.83 -20.31
N LEU A 427 -2.28 -2.26 -19.57
CA LEU A 427 -0.93 -1.68 -19.57
C LEU A 427 0.07 -2.51 -20.38
N GLY A 428 -0.23 -3.78 -20.62
CA GLY A 428 0.71 -4.76 -21.14
C GLY A 428 1.38 -5.58 -20.02
N PRO A 429 1.73 -6.84 -20.29
CA PRO A 429 2.25 -7.77 -19.28
C PRO A 429 3.58 -7.30 -18.64
N ASP A 430 4.43 -6.59 -19.39
CA ASP A 430 5.72 -6.10 -18.90
C ASP A 430 5.60 -4.91 -17.93
N HIS A 431 4.40 -4.34 -17.80
CA HIS A 431 4.10 -3.23 -16.91
C HIS A 431 3.47 -3.67 -15.58
N VAL A 432 3.28 -4.97 -15.36
CA VAL A 432 2.70 -5.50 -14.12
C VAL A 432 3.70 -6.44 -13.45
N VAL A 433 4.10 -6.06 -12.24
CA VAL A 433 5.16 -6.75 -11.48
C VAL A 433 4.57 -7.30 -10.18
N GLU A 434 4.91 -8.51 -9.81
CA GLU A 434 4.62 -9.01 -8.47
C GLU A 434 5.71 -8.53 -7.52
N LEU A 435 5.32 -7.87 -6.43
CA LEU A 435 6.23 -7.32 -5.42
C LEU A 435 6.20 -8.19 -4.16
N PRO A 436 7.35 -8.30 -3.46
CA PRO A 436 7.38 -8.91 -2.14
C PRO A 436 6.64 -8.03 -1.13
N PRO A 437 6.15 -8.62 -0.02
CA PRO A 437 5.60 -7.87 1.10
C PRO A 437 6.67 -7.00 1.78
N VAL A 438 6.23 -5.92 2.45
CA VAL A 438 7.10 -4.98 3.15
C VAL A 438 6.69 -4.82 4.62
N MET A 439 7.64 -4.40 5.47
CA MET A 439 7.40 -4.18 6.90
C MET A 439 6.85 -2.77 7.23
N ALA A 440 6.46 -1.99 6.22
CA ALA A 440 5.65 -0.79 6.40
C ALA A 440 4.24 -1.16 6.90
N SER A 441 3.49 -0.18 7.37
CA SER A 441 2.12 -0.35 7.85
C SER A 441 1.18 0.60 7.12
N GLU A 442 -0.12 0.27 7.11
CA GLU A 442 -1.16 0.99 6.39
C GLU A 442 -2.52 0.70 7.06
N ASP A 443 -3.35 1.71 7.30
CA ASP A 443 -4.65 1.52 7.96
C ASP A 443 -5.79 1.13 7.01
N PHE A 444 -5.56 1.12 5.70
CA PHE A 444 -6.47 0.57 4.68
C PHE A 444 -6.93 -0.86 4.99
N CYS A 445 -6.09 -1.64 5.65
CA CYS A 445 -6.41 -2.99 6.09
C CYS A 445 -7.72 -3.09 6.89
N ARG A 446 -8.11 -2.02 7.60
CA ARG A 446 -9.31 -1.98 8.44
C ARG A 446 -10.61 -2.04 7.65
N PHE A 447 -10.60 -1.64 6.39
CA PHE A 447 -11.78 -1.74 5.53
C PHE A 447 -12.16 -3.19 5.17
N ALA A 448 -11.28 -4.16 5.39
CA ALA A 448 -11.61 -5.58 5.28
C ALA A 448 -12.53 -6.07 6.40
N LEU A 449 -12.65 -5.34 7.50
CA LEU A 449 -13.24 -5.75 8.79
C LEU A 449 -12.50 -6.94 9.43
N GLU A 450 -12.95 -7.34 10.62
CA GLU A 450 -12.46 -8.55 11.27
C GLU A 450 -12.74 -9.78 10.38
N ASP A 451 -11.85 -10.75 10.46
CA ASP A 451 -11.92 -12.01 9.67
C ASP A 451 -11.97 -11.80 8.14
N ARG A 452 -11.53 -10.63 7.67
CA ARG A 452 -11.44 -10.32 6.22
C ARG A 452 -12.77 -10.55 5.48
N GLN A 453 -13.85 -10.07 6.08
CA GLN A 453 -15.21 -10.23 5.54
C GLN A 453 -15.41 -9.53 4.19
N ILE A 454 -14.61 -8.51 3.91
CA ILE A 454 -14.67 -7.74 2.67
C ILE A 454 -13.34 -7.90 1.94
N PRO A 455 -13.36 -8.39 0.68
CA PRO A 455 -12.16 -8.44 -0.16
C PRO A 455 -11.61 -7.05 -0.41
N ILE A 456 -10.35 -6.81 -0.04
CA ILE A 456 -9.64 -5.57 -0.30
C ILE A 456 -8.39 -5.80 -1.15
N CYS A 457 -7.99 -4.81 -1.92
CA CYS A 457 -6.73 -4.82 -2.67
C CYS A 457 -6.16 -3.41 -2.78
N GLN A 458 -4.98 -3.22 -2.19
CA GLN A 458 -4.14 -2.06 -2.47
C GLN A 458 -3.01 -2.50 -3.41
N PHE A 459 -2.92 -1.89 -4.57
CA PHE A 459 -1.85 -2.15 -5.53
C PHE A 459 -0.83 -1.01 -5.54
N SER A 460 0.42 -1.34 -5.84
CA SER A 460 1.51 -0.36 -5.90
C SER A 460 1.55 0.32 -7.25
N LEU A 461 1.79 1.63 -7.25
CA LEU A 461 1.92 2.46 -8.44
C LEU A 461 3.37 2.95 -8.59
N GLY A 462 4.04 2.60 -9.68
CA GLY A 462 5.40 3.06 -9.94
C GLY A 462 5.47 4.57 -10.12
N ALA A 463 6.40 5.21 -9.42
CA ALA A 463 6.47 6.66 -9.33
C ALA A 463 7.85 7.25 -9.63
N VAL A 464 8.86 6.41 -9.88
CA VAL A 464 10.25 6.87 -10.12
C VAL A 464 10.56 6.93 -11.61
N ASP A 465 11.29 7.95 -12.01
CA ASP A 465 11.84 8.04 -13.37
C ASP A 465 12.67 6.80 -13.70
N PRO A 466 12.42 6.13 -14.84
CA PRO A 466 13.15 4.92 -15.21
C PRO A 466 14.68 5.08 -15.29
N GLU A 467 15.15 6.25 -15.72
CA GLU A 467 16.61 6.55 -15.77
C GLU A 467 17.18 6.66 -14.36
N LYS A 468 16.51 7.40 -13.47
CA LYS A 468 16.96 7.53 -12.06
C LYS A 468 17.00 6.18 -11.37
N LEU A 469 16.04 5.30 -11.62
CA LEU A 469 16.03 3.97 -11.00
C LEU A 469 17.15 3.07 -11.57
N ARG A 470 17.43 3.15 -12.86
CA ARG A 470 18.60 2.46 -13.47
C ARG A 470 19.91 2.97 -12.91
N GLU A 471 20.06 4.29 -12.77
CA GLU A 471 21.25 4.90 -12.20
C GLU A 471 21.46 4.48 -10.74
N SER A 472 20.40 4.48 -9.95
CA SER A 472 20.42 4.01 -8.55
C SER A 472 20.94 2.57 -8.45
N ARG A 473 20.41 1.68 -9.30
CA ARG A 473 20.87 0.26 -9.34
C ARG A 473 22.34 0.13 -9.76
N ARG A 474 22.81 0.99 -10.65
CA ARG A 474 24.19 1.00 -11.13
C ARG A 474 25.18 1.58 -10.12
N SER A 475 24.81 2.68 -9.48
CA SER A 475 25.67 3.40 -8.53
C SER A 475 25.64 2.83 -7.12
N GLY A 476 24.58 2.07 -6.76
CA GLY A 476 24.29 1.67 -5.39
C GLY A 476 23.76 2.79 -4.51
N VAL A 477 23.53 4.00 -5.05
CA VAL A 477 22.91 5.10 -4.32
C VAL A 477 21.38 4.98 -4.45
N PRO A 478 20.64 4.79 -3.35
CA PRO A 478 19.20 4.63 -3.42
C PRO A 478 18.52 5.91 -3.91
N VAL A 479 17.40 5.75 -4.65
CA VAL A 479 16.49 6.88 -4.91
C VAL A 479 15.86 7.33 -3.58
N PRO A 480 15.47 8.63 -3.44
CA PRO A 480 14.69 9.07 -2.28
C PRO A 480 13.44 8.20 -2.12
N GLY A 481 13.20 7.73 -0.90
CA GLY A 481 12.00 6.95 -0.57
C GLY A 481 10.86 7.82 -0.07
N LEU A 482 9.72 7.18 0.20
CA LEU A 482 8.61 7.79 0.93
C LEU A 482 9.11 8.37 2.26
N HIS A 483 8.45 9.42 2.75
CA HIS A 483 8.78 10.20 3.96
C HIS A 483 10.12 10.97 3.87
N SER A 484 10.80 10.93 2.71
CA SER A 484 12.00 11.74 2.47
C SER A 484 11.63 13.15 2.04
N SER A 485 12.37 14.15 2.54
CA SER A 485 12.28 15.55 2.08
C SER A 485 12.58 15.74 0.59
N LEU A 486 13.14 14.72 -0.07
CA LEU A 486 13.48 14.70 -1.48
C LEU A 486 12.53 13.82 -2.31
N TRP A 487 11.48 13.23 -1.71
CA TRP A 487 10.52 12.42 -2.44
C TRP A 487 9.74 13.26 -3.44
N ALA A 488 9.78 12.88 -4.70
CA ALA A 488 9.07 13.55 -5.77
C ALA A 488 8.70 12.52 -6.85
N PRO A 489 7.44 12.05 -6.89
CA PRO A 489 6.96 11.19 -7.95
C PRO A 489 7.01 11.90 -9.32
N VAL A 490 7.25 11.15 -10.39
CA VAL A 490 7.15 11.68 -11.76
C VAL A 490 5.66 11.77 -12.13
N PRO A 491 5.04 12.95 -12.15
CA PRO A 491 3.58 13.03 -12.03
C PRO A 491 2.85 12.49 -13.26
N GLU A 492 3.22 12.87 -14.48
CA GLU A 492 2.44 12.56 -15.67
C GLU A 492 2.30 11.05 -15.94
N PRO A 493 3.39 10.25 -16.07
CA PRO A 493 3.25 8.82 -16.31
C PRO A 493 2.65 8.08 -15.12
N THR A 494 2.88 8.56 -13.89
CA THR A 494 2.30 7.98 -12.67
C THR A 494 0.78 8.18 -12.64
N LEU A 495 0.29 9.41 -12.84
CA LEU A 495 -1.14 9.71 -12.89
C LEU A 495 -1.85 8.98 -14.03
N ARG A 496 -1.24 8.97 -15.23
CA ARG A 496 -1.77 8.22 -16.38
C ARG A 496 -2.00 6.76 -16.03
N THR A 497 -1.01 6.13 -15.41
CA THR A 497 -1.08 4.71 -15.02
C THR A 497 -2.07 4.49 -13.90
N GLY A 498 -2.07 5.35 -12.87
CA GLY A 498 -2.99 5.26 -11.73
C GLY A 498 -4.45 5.34 -12.17
N VAL A 499 -4.81 6.38 -12.95
CA VAL A 499 -6.18 6.57 -13.45
C VAL A 499 -6.61 5.43 -14.36
N LYS A 500 -5.76 4.99 -15.29
CA LYS A 500 -6.07 3.87 -16.19
C LYS A 500 -6.29 2.57 -15.44
N SER A 501 -5.39 2.24 -14.52
CA SER A 501 -5.45 1.00 -13.74
C SER A 501 -6.67 0.97 -12.84
N MET A 502 -6.89 2.04 -12.07
CA MET A 502 -8.02 2.11 -11.15
C MET A 502 -9.36 2.11 -11.88
N THR A 503 -9.51 2.91 -12.94
CA THR A 503 -10.73 2.91 -13.76
C THR A 503 -11.01 1.53 -14.35
N SER A 504 -10.00 0.86 -14.90
CA SER A 504 -10.15 -0.47 -15.48
C SER A 504 -10.49 -1.54 -14.44
N ALA A 505 -9.93 -1.44 -13.23
CA ALA A 505 -10.28 -2.29 -12.10
C ALA A 505 -11.78 -2.17 -11.76
N VAL A 506 -12.29 -0.94 -11.62
CA VAL A 506 -13.71 -0.71 -11.35
C VAL A 506 -14.60 -1.20 -12.49
N LEU A 507 -14.24 -0.91 -13.75
CA LEU A 507 -15.01 -1.39 -14.91
C LEU A 507 -15.08 -2.93 -14.97
N ASP A 508 -14.02 -3.64 -14.58
CA ASP A 508 -14.04 -5.10 -14.53
C ASP A 508 -14.88 -5.64 -13.37
N LEU A 509 -14.80 -5.01 -12.19
CA LEU A 509 -15.58 -5.40 -11.02
C LEU A 509 -17.08 -5.11 -11.20
N MET A 510 -17.44 -4.07 -11.95
CA MET A 510 -18.81 -3.56 -12.13
C MET A 510 -19.34 -3.76 -13.57
N LYS A 511 -18.72 -4.62 -14.36
CA LYS A 511 -19.12 -4.82 -15.77
C LYS A 511 -20.56 -5.29 -15.89
N LYS A 512 -21.23 -4.80 -16.94
CA LYS A 512 -22.59 -5.20 -17.35
C LYS A 512 -22.64 -6.64 -17.88
#